data_f8d3eead669fb1b87351fbf97c5b42f9
#
_entry.id   f8d3eead669fb1b87351fbf97c5b42f9
#
_cell.length_a   1.000
_cell.length_b   1.000
_cell.length_c   1.000
_cell.angle_alpha   90.00
_cell.angle_beta   90.00
_cell.angle_gamma   90.00
#
_symmetry.space_group_name_H-M   'P 1'
#
loop_
_entity.id
_entity.type
_entity.pdbx_description
1 polymer ?
#
loop_
_entity_poly.entity_id
_entity_poly.type
_entity_poly.pdbx_seq_one_letter_code
_entity_poly.pdbx_strand_id
1 'polypeptide(L)'
;MKLSPISSVQIAPLQNAVQKFHDCYLVSSLGALSRSPQGRKVLENNISHNTRNYNVKFRDIGGKAEDYLISKKTVNNMIFETEGGKSYELNKRVPPVVKAIELAMNKVIKNHPSKKPFIYRMMENQQDFEYNKPSRFLKMFTGKKPVTLNEGGIRMSLFGKIEKAFNLLKKIEKDKDSVFIAGTGWNMWGINSLPSWHCYSVRQVRMEQNRIVLFDHRKQEEVVLPIQNALHQLKFLTGYFSKDLM
;
A
#
# COMPACT_ATOMS: atom_id res chain seq x y z
N MET A 1 25.02 -19.20 -0.30
CA MET A 1 23.86 -19.60 0.54
C MET A 1 22.59 -19.33 -0.27
N LYS A 2 21.77 -20.36 -0.51
CA LYS A 2 20.60 -20.27 -1.40
C LYS A 2 19.48 -19.45 -0.73
N LEU A 3 18.84 -18.54 -1.46
CA LEU A 3 17.63 -17.82 -1.03
C LEU A 3 16.40 -18.67 -1.35
N SER A 4 15.43 -18.68 -0.43
CA SER A 4 14.13 -19.32 -0.62
C SER A 4 13.02 -18.27 -0.63
N PRO A 5 11.99 -18.41 -1.49
CA PRO A 5 10.82 -17.54 -1.43
C PRO A 5 10.18 -17.54 -0.04
N ILE A 6 9.47 -16.46 0.32
CA ILE A 6 8.67 -16.45 1.54
C ILE A 6 7.51 -17.42 1.39
N SER A 7 7.14 -18.07 2.49
CA SER A 7 6.04 -19.04 2.52
C SER A 7 4.68 -18.36 2.74
N SER A 8 3.60 -19.08 2.47
CA SER A 8 2.24 -18.65 2.77
C SER A 8 2.03 -18.28 4.25
N VAL A 9 2.71 -18.98 5.17
CA VAL A 9 2.71 -18.67 6.62
C VAL A 9 3.31 -17.28 6.90
N GLN A 10 4.31 -16.85 6.12
CA GLN A 10 4.91 -15.51 6.26
C GLN A 10 4.11 -14.43 5.54
N ILE A 11 3.31 -14.79 4.54
CA ILE A 11 2.43 -13.88 3.80
C ILE A 11 1.14 -13.60 4.56
N ALA A 12 0.55 -14.59 5.21
CA ALA A 12 -0.73 -14.45 5.90
C ALA A 12 -0.80 -13.26 6.87
N PRO A 13 0.22 -12.98 7.70
CA PRO A 13 0.21 -11.82 8.58
C PRO A 13 0.16 -10.47 7.86
N LEU A 14 0.53 -10.40 6.57
CA LEU A 14 0.51 -9.16 5.80
C LEU A 14 -0.92 -8.65 5.55
N GLN A 15 -1.92 -9.55 5.58
CA GLN A 15 -3.33 -9.18 5.39
C GLN A 15 -3.83 -8.17 6.43
N ASN A 16 -3.28 -8.29 7.64
CA ASN A 16 -3.61 -7.44 8.78
C ASN A 16 -2.34 -6.82 9.38
N ALA A 17 -1.35 -6.51 8.56
CA ALA A 17 -0.14 -5.87 9.04
C ALA A 17 -0.45 -4.51 9.67
N VAL A 18 0.14 -4.25 10.83
CA VAL A 18 -0.05 -2.99 11.56
C VAL A 18 0.70 -1.88 10.85
N GLN A 19 0.01 -0.77 10.64
CA GLN A 19 0.59 0.45 10.10
C GLN A 19 1.38 1.20 11.18
N LYS A 20 2.55 1.73 10.79
CA LYS A 20 3.24 2.77 11.53
C LYS A 20 2.91 4.16 10.95
N PHE A 21 3.55 5.19 11.51
CA PHE A 21 3.43 6.56 11.01
C PHE A 21 3.94 6.69 9.56
N HIS A 22 3.14 7.26 8.66
CA HIS A 22 3.44 7.56 7.25
C HIS A 22 3.66 6.37 6.28
N ASP A 23 3.38 5.13 6.64
CA ASP A 23 3.53 3.97 5.75
C ASP A 23 2.19 3.35 5.30
N CYS A 24 1.07 4.06 5.46
CA CYS A 24 -0.26 3.56 5.12
C CYS A 24 -0.36 3.03 3.67
N TYR A 25 0.30 3.68 2.72
CA TYR A 25 0.34 3.27 1.32
C TYR A 25 1.01 1.90 1.14
N LEU A 26 2.10 1.64 1.87
CA LEU A 26 2.86 0.40 1.84
C LEU A 26 2.04 -0.74 2.44
N VAL A 27 1.59 -0.56 3.67
CA VAL A 27 0.88 -1.61 4.43
C VAL A 27 -0.45 -1.95 3.78
N SER A 28 -1.20 -0.96 3.28
CA SER A 28 -2.44 -1.20 2.53
C SER A 28 -2.20 -1.95 1.23
N SER A 29 -1.09 -1.67 0.53
CA SER A 29 -0.73 -2.38 -0.70
C SER A 29 -0.37 -3.83 -0.41
N LEU A 30 0.45 -4.09 0.62
CA LEU A 30 0.81 -5.44 1.04
C LEU A 30 -0.40 -6.23 1.54
N GLY A 31 -1.28 -5.58 2.32
CA GLY A 31 -2.52 -6.16 2.78
C GLY A 31 -3.44 -6.58 1.64
N ALA A 32 -3.58 -5.73 0.62
CA ALA A 32 -4.37 -6.04 -0.58
C ALA A 32 -3.75 -7.17 -1.40
N LEU A 33 -2.42 -7.14 -1.67
CA LEU A 33 -1.71 -8.20 -2.40
C LEU A 33 -1.81 -9.55 -1.69
N SER A 34 -1.64 -9.59 -0.38
CA SER A 34 -1.62 -10.85 0.38
C SER A 34 -2.97 -11.59 0.40
N ARG A 35 -4.07 -10.91 0.10
CA ARG A 35 -5.40 -11.52 0.04
C ARG A 35 -5.69 -12.22 -1.28
N SER A 36 -5.17 -11.71 -2.38
CA SER A 36 -5.36 -12.27 -3.72
C SER A 36 -4.41 -13.44 -3.96
N PRO A 37 -4.85 -14.56 -4.55
CA PRO A 37 -3.95 -15.65 -4.95
C PRO A 37 -2.81 -15.15 -5.86
N GLN A 38 -3.12 -14.29 -6.84
CA GLN A 38 -2.15 -13.71 -7.75
C GLN A 38 -1.23 -12.73 -7.04
N GLY A 39 -1.77 -11.93 -6.11
CA GLY A 39 -0.97 -11.02 -5.28
C GLY A 39 0.01 -11.77 -4.39
N ARG A 40 -0.39 -12.93 -3.83
CA ARG A 40 0.53 -13.79 -3.06
C ARG A 40 1.69 -14.29 -3.93
N LYS A 41 1.44 -14.71 -5.17
CA LYS A 41 2.51 -15.09 -6.11
C LYS A 41 3.47 -13.93 -6.39
N VAL A 42 2.95 -12.70 -6.49
CA VAL A 42 3.80 -11.50 -6.61
C VAL A 42 4.69 -11.34 -5.39
N LEU A 43 4.15 -11.51 -4.19
CA LEU A 43 4.92 -11.44 -2.94
C LEU A 43 6.00 -12.52 -2.90
N GLU A 44 5.67 -13.77 -3.22
CA GLU A 44 6.61 -14.92 -3.27
C GLU A 44 7.74 -14.71 -4.27
N ASN A 45 7.43 -14.12 -5.44
CA ASN A 45 8.40 -13.86 -6.51
C ASN A 45 9.35 -12.69 -6.19
N ASN A 46 8.91 -11.75 -5.36
CA ASN A 46 9.68 -10.55 -5.06
C ASN A 46 10.34 -10.57 -3.68
N ILE A 47 9.99 -11.51 -2.82
CA ILE A 47 10.57 -11.61 -1.48
C ILE A 47 11.11 -13.01 -1.26
N SER A 48 12.38 -13.08 -0.93
CA SER A 48 13.04 -14.31 -0.56
C SER A 48 13.92 -14.12 0.67
N HIS A 49 14.31 -15.19 1.33
CA HIS A 49 15.13 -15.12 2.52
C HIS A 49 16.05 -16.34 2.69
N ASN A 50 17.05 -16.15 3.53
CA ASN A 50 17.86 -17.22 4.10
C ASN A 50 18.01 -17.01 5.61
N THR A 51 18.93 -17.71 6.26
CA THR A 51 19.14 -17.57 7.71
C THR A 51 19.58 -16.17 8.14
N ARG A 52 20.28 -15.41 7.27
CA ARG A 52 20.89 -14.11 7.60
C ARG A 52 20.16 -12.91 7.03
N ASN A 53 19.52 -13.05 5.87
CA ASN A 53 19.00 -11.93 5.11
C ASN A 53 17.60 -12.17 4.57
N TYR A 54 16.87 -11.07 4.35
CA TYR A 54 15.79 -10.96 3.37
C TYR A 54 16.37 -10.37 2.09
N ASN A 55 15.85 -10.82 0.95
CA ASN A 55 16.05 -10.18 -0.35
C ASN A 55 14.70 -9.67 -0.85
N VAL A 56 14.61 -8.39 -1.13
CA VAL A 56 13.41 -7.74 -1.65
C VAL A 56 13.73 -7.22 -3.04
N LYS A 57 12.97 -7.65 -4.03
CA LYS A 57 13.11 -7.24 -5.41
C LYS A 57 12.16 -6.09 -5.72
N PHE A 58 12.70 -4.99 -6.19
CA PHE A 58 11.96 -3.88 -6.77
C PHE A 58 12.38 -3.65 -8.21
N ARG A 59 11.56 -2.94 -8.94
CA ARG A 59 11.92 -2.38 -10.23
C ARG A 59 12.16 -0.89 -10.08
N ASP A 60 13.24 -0.40 -10.65
CA ASP A 60 13.51 1.03 -10.70
C ASP A 60 12.46 1.78 -11.54
N ILE A 61 12.63 3.10 -11.66
CA ILE A 61 11.74 3.96 -12.45
C ILE A 61 11.75 3.55 -13.93
N GLY A 62 12.88 3.04 -14.43
CA GLY A 62 13.07 2.52 -15.78
C GLY A 62 12.55 1.09 -16.01
N GLY A 63 12.08 0.43 -14.94
CA GLY A 63 11.54 -0.94 -15.00
C GLY A 63 12.59 -2.04 -14.81
N LYS A 64 13.88 -1.70 -14.62
CA LYS A 64 14.95 -2.66 -14.34
C LYS A 64 14.76 -3.25 -12.94
N ALA A 65 14.84 -4.57 -12.84
CA ALA A 65 14.75 -5.25 -11.54
C ALA A 65 16.05 -5.09 -10.75
N GLU A 66 15.92 -4.73 -9.48
CA GLU A 66 17.02 -4.60 -8.52
C GLU A 66 16.70 -5.38 -7.26
N ASP A 67 17.71 -6.06 -6.73
CA ASP A 67 17.62 -6.87 -5.52
C ASP A 67 18.20 -6.09 -4.33
N TYR A 68 17.43 -5.97 -3.26
CA TYR A 68 17.82 -5.26 -2.04
C TYR A 68 17.99 -6.24 -0.90
N LEU A 69 19.24 -6.51 -0.55
CA LEU A 69 19.60 -7.40 0.55
C LEU A 69 19.48 -6.66 1.89
N ILE A 70 18.64 -7.18 2.79
CA ILE A 70 18.35 -6.61 4.11
C ILE A 70 18.71 -7.62 5.19
N SER A 71 19.66 -7.28 6.06
CA SER A 71 20.06 -8.15 7.16
C SER A 71 18.91 -8.39 8.14
N LYS A 72 18.69 -9.64 8.53
CA LYS A 72 17.73 -9.99 9.60
C LYS A 72 18.08 -9.33 10.92
N LYS A 73 19.37 -9.14 11.22
CA LYS A 73 19.81 -8.37 12.39
C LYS A 73 19.29 -6.93 12.34
N THR A 74 19.39 -6.26 11.19
CA THR A 74 18.85 -4.90 11.00
C THR A 74 17.34 -4.87 11.17
N VAL A 75 16.63 -5.85 10.56
CA VAL A 75 15.16 -5.98 10.68
C VAL A 75 14.74 -6.16 12.15
N ASN A 76 15.42 -7.02 12.89
CA ASN A 76 15.08 -7.30 14.29
C ASN A 76 15.36 -6.10 15.21
N ASN A 77 16.39 -5.31 14.89
CA ASN A 77 16.76 -4.12 15.66
C ASN A 77 15.97 -2.87 15.24
N MET A 78 15.17 -2.94 14.18
CA MET A 78 14.37 -1.82 13.71
C MET A 78 13.23 -1.54 14.69
N ILE A 79 13.22 -0.35 15.27
CA ILE A 79 12.16 0.15 16.13
C ILE A 79 11.36 1.18 15.33
N PHE A 80 10.06 0.99 15.26
CA PHE A 80 9.16 1.96 14.64
C PHE A 80 8.77 3.07 15.62
N GLU A 81 8.68 4.28 15.09
CA GLU A 81 8.03 5.40 15.77
C GLU A 81 6.55 5.41 15.42
N THR A 82 5.70 5.61 16.41
CA THR A 82 4.26 5.79 16.26
C THR A 82 3.89 7.23 16.60
N GLU A 83 2.65 7.64 16.35
CA GLU A 83 2.16 8.99 16.73
C GLU A 83 2.34 9.32 18.21
N GLY A 84 2.48 8.31 19.08
CA GLY A 84 2.75 8.45 20.53
C GLY A 84 4.21 8.25 20.92
N GLY A 85 5.15 8.23 19.97
CA GLY A 85 6.57 7.96 20.20
C GLY A 85 7.00 6.53 19.89
N LYS A 86 8.13 6.08 20.48
CA LYS A 86 8.65 4.73 20.23
C LYS A 86 7.83 3.68 20.97
N SER A 87 7.14 2.83 20.26
CA SER A 87 6.34 1.75 20.84
C SER A 87 6.98 0.39 20.57
N TYR A 88 7.56 -0.20 21.62
CA TYR A 88 8.11 -1.56 21.57
C TYR A 88 7.03 -2.62 21.35
N GLU A 89 5.85 -2.46 21.89
CA GLU A 89 4.74 -3.43 21.75
C GLU A 89 4.17 -3.47 20.35
N LEU A 90 3.96 -2.30 19.71
CA LEU A 90 3.56 -2.23 18.31
C LEU A 90 4.64 -2.81 17.39
N ASN A 91 5.91 -2.59 17.73
CA ASN A 91 7.02 -3.13 16.96
C ASN A 91 7.05 -4.66 16.91
N LYS A 92 6.64 -5.34 17.98
CA LYS A 92 6.49 -6.81 18.03
C LYS A 92 5.38 -7.31 17.10
N ARG A 93 4.35 -6.50 16.85
CA ARG A 93 3.21 -6.83 16.00
C ARG A 93 3.47 -6.65 14.51
N VAL A 94 4.50 -5.89 14.13
CA VAL A 94 4.84 -5.67 12.72
C VAL A 94 5.60 -6.89 12.19
N PRO A 95 5.08 -7.58 11.16
CA PRO A 95 5.76 -8.73 10.59
C PRO A 95 7.19 -8.37 10.11
N PRO A 96 8.21 -9.20 10.37
CA PRO A 96 9.59 -8.93 9.93
C PRO A 96 9.71 -8.67 8.41
N VAL A 97 8.84 -9.30 7.62
CA VAL A 97 8.79 -9.08 6.16
C VAL A 97 8.40 -7.64 5.82
N VAL A 98 7.45 -7.03 6.55
CA VAL A 98 7.06 -5.61 6.35
C VAL A 98 8.24 -4.70 6.61
N LYS A 99 8.96 -4.94 7.72
CA LYS A 99 10.16 -4.19 8.07
C LYS A 99 11.25 -4.30 7.00
N ALA A 100 11.45 -5.51 6.46
CA ALA A 100 12.42 -5.75 5.39
C ALA A 100 12.07 -4.99 4.11
N ILE A 101 10.78 -5.00 3.71
CA ILE A 101 10.31 -4.26 2.53
C ILE A 101 10.48 -2.76 2.72
N GLU A 102 10.19 -2.25 3.89
CA GLU A 102 10.34 -0.83 4.19
C GLU A 102 11.81 -0.38 4.17
N LEU A 103 12.72 -1.16 4.76
CA LEU A 103 14.15 -0.91 4.69
C LEU A 103 14.67 -0.96 3.24
N ALA A 104 14.16 -1.89 2.44
CA ALA A 104 14.47 -1.96 1.02
C ALA A 104 13.94 -0.73 0.26
N MET A 105 12.70 -0.29 0.55
CA MET A 105 12.11 0.90 -0.04
C MET A 105 12.91 2.16 0.28
N ASN A 106 13.40 2.30 1.52
CA ASN A 106 14.29 3.41 1.91
C ASN A 106 15.61 3.41 1.12
N LYS A 107 16.14 2.23 0.78
CA LYS A 107 17.32 2.14 -0.11
C LYS A 107 16.99 2.56 -1.53
N VAL A 108 15.82 2.15 -2.07
CA VAL A 108 15.36 2.59 -3.39
C VAL A 108 15.28 4.12 -3.44
N ILE A 109 14.68 4.75 -2.43
CA ILE A 109 14.52 6.21 -2.37
C ILE A 109 15.89 6.91 -2.34
N LYS A 110 16.85 6.38 -1.59
CA LYS A 110 18.23 6.92 -1.52
C LYS A 110 18.98 6.78 -2.83
N ASN A 111 18.84 5.64 -3.50
CA ASN A 111 19.57 5.35 -4.74
C ASN A 111 18.99 6.11 -5.95
N HIS A 112 17.70 6.44 -5.90
CA HIS A 112 16.99 7.12 -6.98
C HIS A 112 16.31 8.39 -6.47
N PRO A 113 17.08 9.40 -6.04
CA PRO A 113 16.50 10.67 -5.59
C PRO A 113 15.72 11.30 -6.75
N SER A 114 14.42 11.50 -6.57
CA SER A 114 13.62 12.17 -7.58
C SER A 114 14.18 13.59 -7.80
N LYS A 115 14.15 14.07 -9.06
CA LYS A 115 14.44 15.49 -9.36
C LYS A 115 13.28 16.31 -8.78
N LYS A 116 13.41 16.69 -7.50
CA LYS A 116 12.40 17.49 -6.80
C LYS A 116 12.34 18.90 -7.36
N PRO A 117 11.16 19.45 -7.68
CA PRO A 117 10.99 20.89 -7.81
C PRO A 117 11.44 21.60 -6.53
N PHE A 118 12.06 22.76 -6.66
CA PHE A 118 12.66 23.56 -5.57
C PHE A 118 11.72 23.78 -4.37
N ILE A 119 10.42 23.98 -4.60
CA ILE A 119 9.40 24.18 -3.56
C ILE A 119 9.29 22.97 -2.59
N TYR A 120 9.52 21.74 -3.07
CA TYR A 120 9.45 20.54 -2.24
C TYR A 120 10.72 20.30 -1.41
N ARG A 121 11.87 20.91 -1.79
CA ARG A 121 13.10 20.85 -0.98
C ARG A 121 13.00 21.65 0.32
N MET A 122 12.17 22.68 0.37
CA MET A 122 11.96 23.47 1.58
C MET A 122 11.10 22.76 2.64
N MET A 123 10.43 21.66 2.27
CA MET A 123 9.66 20.80 3.18
C MET A 123 10.44 19.52 3.53
N GLU A 124 11.74 19.63 3.71
CA GLU A 124 12.73 18.52 3.73
C GLU A 124 12.60 17.48 4.83
N ASN A 125 11.67 17.61 5.76
CA ASN A 125 11.36 16.59 6.75
C ASN A 125 10.22 15.65 6.34
N GLN A 126 9.61 15.85 5.17
CA GLN A 126 8.60 14.93 4.64
C GLN A 126 9.21 14.02 3.60
N GLN A 127 9.12 12.71 3.85
CA GLN A 127 9.48 11.65 2.92
C GLN A 127 8.89 11.96 1.53
N ASP A 128 9.65 11.67 0.49
CA ASP A 128 9.35 12.00 -0.90
C ASP A 128 7.92 11.63 -1.30
N PHE A 129 7.04 12.62 -1.47
CA PHE A 129 5.62 12.45 -1.79
C PHE A 129 5.37 11.56 -3.02
N GLU A 130 6.32 11.50 -3.96
CA GLU A 130 6.20 10.65 -5.14
C GLU A 130 6.35 9.16 -4.81
N TYR A 131 7.13 8.81 -3.79
CA TYR A 131 7.30 7.42 -3.34
C TYR A 131 6.17 6.96 -2.42
N ASN A 132 5.43 7.88 -1.81
CA ASN A 132 4.31 7.60 -0.91
C ASN A 132 2.97 7.35 -1.64
N LYS A 133 3.00 7.09 -2.95
CA LYS A 133 1.81 6.75 -3.72
C LYS A 133 1.67 5.24 -3.84
N PRO A 134 0.51 4.65 -3.48
CA PRO A 134 0.27 3.23 -3.65
C PRO A 134 0.49 2.74 -5.07
N SER A 135 0.09 3.51 -6.09
CA SER A 135 0.29 3.14 -7.49
C SER A 135 1.75 2.97 -7.85
N ARG A 136 2.63 3.83 -7.30
CA ARG A 136 4.06 3.74 -7.56
C ARG A 136 4.68 2.54 -6.85
N PHE A 137 4.36 2.34 -5.56
CA PHE A 137 4.79 1.14 -4.85
C PHE A 137 4.36 -0.12 -5.59
N LEU A 138 3.08 -0.23 -5.95
CA LEU A 138 2.54 -1.35 -6.70
C LEU A 138 3.30 -1.56 -8.03
N LYS A 139 3.53 -0.48 -8.81
CA LYS A 139 4.28 -0.57 -10.06
C LYS A 139 5.71 -1.09 -9.85
N MET A 140 6.43 -0.53 -8.88
CA MET A 140 7.80 -0.94 -8.56
C MET A 140 7.85 -2.38 -8.06
N PHE A 141 6.87 -2.79 -7.29
CA PHE A 141 6.83 -4.12 -6.69
C PHE A 141 6.37 -5.19 -7.68
N THR A 142 5.37 -4.91 -8.52
CA THR A 142 4.83 -5.87 -9.51
C THR A 142 5.54 -5.82 -10.86
N GLY A 143 6.13 -4.68 -11.20
CA GLY A 143 6.66 -4.38 -12.54
C GLY A 143 5.57 -4.02 -13.56
N LYS A 144 4.30 -3.96 -13.16
CA LYS A 144 3.14 -3.69 -14.00
C LYS A 144 2.50 -2.35 -13.64
N LYS A 145 1.87 -1.69 -14.61
CA LYS A 145 1.17 -0.42 -14.37
C LYS A 145 -0.19 -0.71 -13.73
N PRO A 146 -0.50 -0.20 -12.53
CA PRO A 146 -1.82 -0.37 -11.92
C PRO A 146 -2.88 0.45 -12.64
N VAL A 147 -4.12 -0.01 -12.56
CA VAL A 147 -5.30 0.81 -12.85
C VAL A 147 -5.38 1.86 -11.75
N THR A 148 -5.43 3.13 -12.13
CA THR A 148 -5.45 4.24 -11.18
C THR A 148 -6.51 5.26 -11.55
N LEU A 149 -7.37 5.56 -10.60
CA LEU A 149 -8.35 6.62 -10.72
C LEU A 149 -8.02 7.74 -9.74
N ASN A 150 -7.69 8.91 -10.27
CA ASN A 150 -7.55 10.19 -9.56
C ASN A 150 -6.45 10.32 -8.50
N GLU A 151 -5.39 9.55 -8.52
CA GLU A 151 -4.33 9.61 -7.49
C GLU A 151 -3.60 10.97 -7.39
N GLY A 152 -3.49 11.69 -8.51
CA GLY A 152 -2.88 13.05 -8.54
C GLY A 152 -3.85 14.22 -8.35
N GLY A 153 -5.17 13.94 -8.22
CA GLY A 153 -6.22 14.96 -8.23
C GLY A 153 -6.70 15.40 -6.85
N ILE A 154 -7.68 16.29 -6.85
CA ILE A 154 -8.52 16.64 -5.72
C ILE A 154 -9.60 15.55 -5.58
N ARG A 155 -10.53 15.62 -4.63
CA ARG A 155 -11.57 14.60 -4.38
C ARG A 155 -12.29 14.15 -5.66
N MET A 156 -12.66 12.89 -5.75
CA MET A 156 -13.38 12.33 -6.89
C MET A 156 -14.70 13.03 -7.18
N SER A 157 -15.39 13.49 -6.12
CA SER A 157 -16.67 14.18 -6.21
C SER A 157 -16.63 15.54 -6.92
N LEU A 158 -15.46 16.21 -6.93
CA LEU A 158 -15.36 17.59 -7.45
C LEU A 158 -15.21 17.69 -8.97
N PHE A 159 -14.94 16.60 -9.70
CA PHE A 159 -14.63 16.67 -11.14
C PHE A 159 -15.37 15.64 -11.99
N GLY A 160 -16.59 15.27 -11.67
CA GLY A 160 -17.37 14.32 -12.49
C GLY A 160 -16.76 12.91 -12.55
N LYS A 161 -15.88 12.56 -11.60
CA LYS A 161 -15.21 11.25 -11.58
C LYS A 161 -15.99 10.19 -10.81
N ILE A 162 -17.13 10.55 -10.20
CA ILE A 162 -17.98 9.62 -9.45
C ILE A 162 -18.46 8.48 -10.33
N GLU A 163 -18.92 8.77 -11.55
CA GLU A 163 -19.38 7.74 -12.48
C GLU A 163 -18.26 6.75 -12.85
N LYS A 164 -17.07 7.28 -13.15
CA LYS A 164 -15.90 6.43 -13.43
C LYS A 164 -15.51 5.57 -12.23
N ALA A 165 -15.59 6.13 -11.02
CA ALA A 165 -15.33 5.39 -9.78
C ALA A 165 -16.40 4.32 -9.54
N PHE A 166 -17.66 4.63 -9.77
CA PHE A 166 -18.78 3.68 -9.67
C PHE A 166 -18.59 2.51 -10.65
N ASN A 167 -18.25 2.81 -11.91
CA ASN A 167 -17.98 1.80 -12.92
C ASN A 167 -16.74 0.95 -12.58
N LEU A 168 -15.71 1.53 -11.94
CA LEU A 168 -14.56 0.79 -11.44
C LEU A 168 -14.96 -0.14 -10.29
N LEU A 169 -15.78 0.33 -9.33
CA LEU A 169 -16.27 -0.49 -8.22
C LEU A 169 -17.10 -1.68 -8.70
N LYS A 170 -17.95 -1.51 -9.73
CA LYS A 170 -18.69 -2.62 -10.38
C LYS A 170 -17.75 -3.69 -10.92
N LYS A 171 -16.60 -3.29 -11.50
CA LYS A 171 -15.60 -4.24 -11.99
C LYS A 171 -14.87 -4.95 -10.84
N ILE A 172 -14.54 -4.22 -9.77
CA ILE A 172 -13.90 -4.78 -8.56
C ILE A 172 -14.83 -5.81 -7.90
N GLU A 173 -16.13 -5.55 -7.81
CA GLU A 173 -17.11 -6.51 -7.26
C GLU A 173 -17.13 -7.84 -8.02
N LYS A 174 -17.02 -7.78 -9.36
CA LYS A 174 -17.00 -8.97 -10.22
C LYS A 174 -15.71 -9.78 -10.13
N ASP A 175 -14.60 -9.12 -9.76
CA ASP A 175 -13.29 -9.76 -9.64
C ASP A 175 -12.88 -9.84 -8.16
N LYS A 176 -13.31 -10.92 -7.50
CA LYS A 176 -13.07 -11.15 -6.06
C LYS A 176 -11.59 -11.25 -5.68
N ASP A 177 -10.73 -11.57 -6.64
CA ASP A 177 -9.29 -11.68 -6.47
C ASP A 177 -8.53 -10.40 -6.86
N SER A 178 -9.27 -9.34 -7.18
CA SER A 178 -8.69 -8.04 -7.46
C SER A 178 -7.96 -7.45 -6.25
N VAL A 179 -6.92 -6.67 -6.51
CA VAL A 179 -6.07 -6.00 -5.52
C VAL A 179 -6.26 -4.50 -5.65
N PHE A 180 -7.01 -3.88 -4.75
CA PHE A 180 -7.24 -2.44 -4.79
C PHE A 180 -6.99 -1.76 -3.45
N ILE A 181 -6.48 -0.53 -3.55
CA ILE A 181 -6.25 0.40 -2.46
C ILE A 181 -7.11 1.64 -2.70
N ALA A 182 -7.76 2.12 -1.65
CA ALA A 182 -8.49 3.36 -1.59
C ALA A 182 -7.74 4.36 -0.72
N GLY A 183 -7.71 5.62 -1.10
CA GLY A 183 -7.09 6.66 -0.28
C GLY A 183 -7.93 7.90 -0.16
N THR A 184 -7.86 8.53 1.02
CA THR A 184 -8.47 9.81 1.31
C THR A 184 -7.53 10.96 0.98
N GLY A 185 -8.10 12.14 0.71
CA GLY A 185 -7.35 13.39 0.58
C GLY A 185 -7.46 14.25 1.84
N TRP A 186 -7.11 15.51 1.69
CA TRP A 186 -7.30 16.50 2.74
C TRP A 186 -8.80 16.71 3.03
N ASN A 187 -9.16 16.64 4.29
CA ASN A 187 -10.53 16.81 4.77
C ASN A 187 -10.64 18.14 5.53
N MET A 188 -10.94 19.21 4.82
CA MET A 188 -11.02 20.56 5.41
C MET A 188 -12.19 20.76 6.38
N TRP A 189 -13.22 19.91 6.33
CA TRP A 189 -14.49 20.24 6.98
C TRP A 189 -14.90 19.33 8.13
N GLY A 190 -14.07 18.38 8.54
CA GLY A 190 -14.37 17.50 9.68
C GLY A 190 -15.63 16.63 9.56
N ILE A 191 -16.32 16.68 8.41
CA ILE A 191 -17.65 16.06 8.19
C ILE A 191 -17.54 14.56 7.86
N ASN A 192 -16.35 14.04 7.68
CA ASN A 192 -16.13 12.72 7.12
C ASN A 192 -15.73 11.71 8.20
N SER A 193 -16.25 10.49 8.09
CA SER A 193 -15.93 9.37 8.98
C SER A 193 -14.53 8.80 8.76
N LEU A 194 -13.87 9.11 7.62
CA LEU A 194 -12.53 8.65 7.30
C LEU A 194 -11.47 9.72 7.60
N PRO A 195 -10.34 9.34 8.22
CA PRO A 195 -9.19 10.23 8.41
C PRO A 195 -8.66 10.83 7.09
N SER A 196 -8.09 12.04 7.17
CA SER A 196 -7.39 12.66 6.04
C SER A 196 -6.07 11.95 5.75
N TRP A 197 -5.64 11.96 4.49
CA TRP A 197 -4.34 11.44 4.04
C TRP A 197 -4.06 10.00 4.47
N HIS A 198 -5.07 9.13 4.37
CA HIS A 198 -4.97 7.76 4.80
C HIS A 198 -5.27 6.78 3.66
N CYS A 199 -4.64 5.59 3.70
CA CYS A 199 -4.84 4.53 2.73
C CYS A 199 -5.44 3.28 3.38
N TYR A 200 -6.31 2.63 2.64
CA TYR A 200 -7.06 1.44 3.04
C TYR A 200 -6.89 0.35 2.00
N SER A 201 -6.84 -0.92 2.42
CA SER A 201 -7.07 -2.03 1.50
C SER A 201 -8.57 -2.14 1.21
N VAL A 202 -8.97 -2.24 -0.05
CA VAL A 202 -10.36 -2.56 -0.42
C VAL A 202 -10.59 -4.04 -0.15
N ARG A 203 -11.48 -4.35 0.76
CA ARG A 203 -11.81 -5.74 1.18
C ARG A 203 -12.93 -6.33 0.37
N GLN A 204 -13.98 -5.55 0.13
CA GLN A 204 -15.16 -5.99 -0.56
C GLN A 204 -15.94 -4.81 -1.15
N VAL A 205 -16.58 -5.05 -2.28
CA VAL A 205 -17.59 -4.16 -2.88
C VAL A 205 -18.86 -4.97 -3.07
N ARG A 206 -20.00 -4.40 -2.71
CA ARG A 206 -21.33 -4.97 -2.92
C ARG A 206 -22.26 -3.87 -3.43
N MET A 207 -22.39 -3.80 -4.74
CA MET A 207 -23.13 -2.72 -5.41
C MET A 207 -24.63 -2.75 -5.08
N GLU A 208 -25.25 -3.93 -5.07
CA GLU A 208 -26.67 -4.12 -4.74
C GLU A 208 -27.00 -3.71 -3.30
N GLN A 209 -26.06 -3.89 -2.38
CA GLN A 209 -26.19 -3.49 -0.98
C GLN A 209 -25.71 -2.05 -0.72
N ASN A 210 -25.31 -1.31 -1.77
CA ASN A 210 -24.69 0.02 -1.67
C ASN A 210 -23.54 0.06 -0.64
N ARG A 211 -22.65 -0.96 -0.64
CA ARG A 211 -21.68 -1.17 0.45
C ARG A 211 -20.26 -1.37 -0.08
N ILE A 212 -19.30 -0.68 0.53
CA ILE A 212 -17.86 -0.95 0.39
C ILE A 212 -17.26 -1.24 1.77
N VAL A 213 -16.39 -2.24 1.83
CA VAL A 213 -15.63 -2.60 3.03
C VAL A 213 -14.16 -2.27 2.78
N LEU A 214 -13.64 -1.39 3.61
CA LEU A 214 -12.24 -0.95 3.64
C LEU A 214 -11.58 -1.48 4.90
N PHE A 215 -10.29 -1.82 4.85
CA PHE A 215 -9.54 -2.20 6.04
C PHE A 215 -8.56 -1.10 6.43
N ASP A 216 -8.72 -0.59 7.64
CA ASP A 216 -7.82 0.39 8.26
C ASP A 216 -6.69 -0.34 8.99
N HIS A 217 -5.49 -0.31 8.40
CA HIS A 217 -4.31 -0.96 8.95
C HIS A 217 -3.78 -0.26 10.22
N ARG A 218 -4.15 0.98 10.47
CA ARG A 218 -3.79 1.71 11.69
C ARG A 218 -4.63 1.24 12.87
N LYS A 219 -5.95 1.15 12.67
CA LYS A 219 -6.90 0.75 13.70
C LYS A 219 -7.10 -0.77 13.80
N GLN A 220 -6.66 -1.52 12.77
CA GLN A 220 -6.85 -2.97 12.66
C GLN A 220 -8.32 -3.37 12.59
N GLU A 221 -9.14 -2.58 11.89
CA GLU A 221 -10.57 -2.77 11.81
C GLU A 221 -11.09 -2.62 10.37
N GLU A 222 -12.23 -3.21 10.11
CA GLU A 222 -12.99 -2.99 8.89
C GLU A 222 -13.87 -1.76 9.03
N VAL A 223 -13.79 -0.87 8.05
CA VAL A 223 -14.66 0.31 7.92
C VAL A 223 -15.67 0.03 6.82
N VAL A 224 -16.93 -0.03 7.19
CA VAL A 224 -18.03 -0.30 6.27
C VAL A 224 -18.77 0.99 5.96
N LEU A 225 -18.86 1.33 4.68
CA LEU A 225 -19.48 2.57 4.23
C LEU A 225 -20.49 2.32 3.10
N PRO A 226 -21.57 3.13 3.01
CA PRO A 226 -22.31 3.26 1.77
C PRO A 226 -21.38 3.74 0.65
N ILE A 227 -21.51 3.14 -0.55
CA ILE A 227 -20.63 3.46 -1.69
C ILE A 227 -20.64 4.94 -2.01
N GLN A 228 -21.82 5.59 -2.00
CA GLN A 228 -21.92 7.02 -2.25
C GLN A 228 -21.11 7.83 -1.24
N ASN A 229 -21.23 7.52 0.05
CA ASN A 229 -20.47 8.20 1.11
C ASN A 229 -18.95 7.97 0.93
N ALA A 230 -18.54 6.76 0.58
CA ALA A 230 -17.14 6.46 0.30
C ALA A 230 -16.60 7.28 -0.87
N LEU A 231 -17.33 7.36 -1.99
CA LEU A 231 -16.92 8.11 -3.17
C LEU A 231 -16.79 9.61 -2.92
N HIS A 232 -17.55 10.17 -1.98
CA HIS A 232 -17.39 11.56 -1.54
C HIS A 232 -16.15 11.79 -0.68
N GLN A 233 -15.70 10.77 0.05
CA GLN A 233 -14.55 10.86 0.95
C GLN A 233 -13.23 10.43 0.29
N LEU A 234 -13.29 9.46 -0.61
CA LEU A 234 -12.12 8.94 -1.30
C LEU A 234 -11.58 9.94 -2.32
N LYS A 235 -10.27 10.06 -2.35
CA LYS A 235 -9.52 10.82 -3.34
C LYS A 235 -9.18 9.97 -4.54
N PHE A 236 -8.79 8.71 -4.32
CA PHE A 236 -8.35 7.80 -5.37
C PHE A 236 -8.69 6.34 -5.08
N LEU A 237 -8.68 5.57 -6.17
CA LEU A 237 -8.63 4.11 -6.19
C LEU A 237 -7.48 3.68 -7.08
N THR A 238 -6.65 2.75 -6.62
CA THR A 238 -5.54 2.20 -7.42
C THR A 238 -5.35 0.71 -7.14
N GLY A 239 -4.99 -0.06 -8.17
CA GLY A 239 -4.78 -1.49 -8.00
C GLY A 239 -4.76 -2.28 -9.29
N TYR A 240 -5.04 -3.57 -9.19
CA TYR A 240 -5.04 -4.52 -10.30
C TYR A 240 -6.28 -5.40 -10.28
N PHE A 241 -6.77 -5.76 -11.44
CA PHE A 241 -7.62 -6.92 -11.59
C PHE A 241 -6.77 -8.20 -11.56
N SER A 242 -7.39 -9.32 -11.18
CA SER A 242 -6.68 -10.61 -11.04
C SER A 242 -5.92 -11.01 -12.29
N LYS A 243 -6.52 -10.83 -13.47
CA LYS A 243 -5.91 -11.10 -14.79
C LYS A 243 -4.67 -10.25 -15.09
N ASP A 244 -4.57 -9.05 -14.51
CA ASP A 244 -3.46 -8.13 -14.75
C ASP A 244 -2.23 -8.49 -13.90
N LEU A 245 -2.40 -9.33 -12.87
CA LEU A 245 -1.32 -9.83 -12.01
C LEU A 245 -0.75 -11.17 -12.47
N MET A 246 -1.42 -11.89 -13.39
CA MET A 246 -0.92 -13.10 -14.05
C MET A 246 0.11 -12.77 -15.15
#